data_457b70344062e18d15f8009e746a4539
#
_entry.id   457b70344062e18d15f8009e746a4539
#
_cell.length_a   1.000
_cell.length_b   1.000
_cell.length_c   1.000
_cell.angle_alpha   90.00
_cell.angle_beta   90.00
_cell.angle_gamma   90.00
#
_symmetry.space_group_name_H-M   'P 1'
#
loop_
_entity.id
_entity.type
_entity.pdbx_description
1 polymer ?
#
loop_
_entity_poly.entity_id
_entity_poly.type
_entity_poly.pdbx_seq_one_letter_code
_entity_poly.pdbx_strand_id
1 'polypeptide(L)'
;MQINFNGSKTIDRVVVYTLQDNLLNPIEPTDTLTFTQYGITDFTVQGWNGSAWITLGTVSGNNLVKRTVSFTAFTTDQIRINVTGALYGLPRIVEIEAWGN
;
A
#
# COMPACT_ATOMS: atom_id res chain seq x y z
N MET A 1 6.97 -0.85 5.21
CA MET A 1 7.24 0.58 4.92
C MET A 1 6.31 1.46 5.74
N GLN A 2 6.81 2.55 6.24
CA GLN A 2 6.07 3.46 7.11
C GLN A 2 6.16 4.88 6.58
N ILE A 3 5.04 5.62 6.67
CA ILE A 3 4.99 7.05 6.35
C ILE A 3 4.64 7.81 7.62
N ASN A 4 5.43 8.83 7.93
CA ASN A 4 5.16 9.76 9.01
C ASN A 4 4.68 11.07 8.39
N PHE A 5 3.48 11.52 8.78
CA PHE A 5 2.95 12.79 8.33
C PHE A 5 3.49 13.91 9.21
N ASN A 6 3.55 15.10 8.66
CA ASN A 6 3.90 16.28 9.44
C ASN A 6 2.63 16.81 10.12
N GLY A 7 2.25 16.15 11.23
CA GLY A 7 1.01 16.40 11.93
C GLY A 7 -0.07 15.39 11.56
N SER A 8 -1.17 15.39 12.31
CA SER A 8 -2.27 14.46 12.07
C SER A 8 -3.01 14.79 10.78
N LYS A 9 -3.37 13.74 10.04
CA LYS A 9 -4.18 13.81 8.82
C LYS A 9 -5.33 12.84 8.91
N THR A 10 -6.47 13.22 8.34
CA THR A 10 -7.61 12.31 8.20
C THR A 10 -7.57 11.71 6.80
N ILE A 11 -7.44 10.40 6.72
CA ILE A 11 -7.33 9.68 5.45
C ILE A 11 -8.44 8.65 5.35
N ASP A 12 -8.86 8.32 4.13
CA ASP A 12 -9.86 7.29 3.86
C ASP A 12 -9.41 6.28 2.82
N ARG A 13 -8.21 6.43 2.26
CA ARG A 13 -7.65 5.47 1.32
C ARG A 13 -6.14 5.61 1.23
N VAL A 14 -5.52 4.50 0.88
CA VAL A 14 -4.09 4.42 0.63
C VAL A 14 -3.89 3.72 -0.71
N VAL A 15 -2.99 4.24 -1.54
CA VAL A 15 -2.62 3.63 -2.80
C VAL A 15 -1.21 3.07 -2.65
N VAL A 16 -1.06 1.77 -2.92
CA VAL A 16 0.22 1.08 -2.81
C VAL A 16 0.69 0.71 -4.21
N TYR A 17 1.92 1.11 -4.55
CA TYR A 17 2.57 0.78 -5.81
C TYR A 17 3.62 -0.29 -5.55
N THR A 18 3.49 -1.43 -6.21
CA THR A 18 4.43 -2.54 -6.09
C THR A 18 5.29 -2.66 -7.35
N LEU A 19 6.24 -3.59 -7.35
CA LEU A 19 7.03 -3.88 -8.54
C LEU A 19 6.13 -4.40 -9.65
N GLN A 20 6.41 -3.98 -10.88
CA GLN A 20 5.76 -4.51 -12.07
C GLN A 20 6.69 -5.50 -12.79
N ASP A 21 6.14 -6.31 -13.69
CA ASP A 21 6.93 -7.29 -14.45
C ASP A 21 7.96 -6.61 -15.37
N ASN A 22 7.70 -5.38 -15.80
CA ASN A 22 8.58 -4.62 -16.70
C ASN A 22 9.68 -3.91 -15.92
N LEU A 23 10.59 -4.64 -15.32
CA LEU A 23 11.63 -4.05 -14.46
C LEU A 23 12.63 -3.19 -15.23
N LEU A 24 12.91 -3.53 -16.50
CA LEU A 24 13.89 -2.82 -17.34
C LEU A 24 13.26 -1.61 -18.04
N ASN A 25 11.98 -1.70 -18.38
CA ASN A 25 11.23 -0.65 -19.05
C ASN A 25 9.91 -0.41 -18.34
N PRO A 26 9.94 0.15 -17.11
CA PRO A 26 8.71 0.33 -16.35
C PRO A 26 7.78 1.31 -17.06
N ILE A 27 6.48 0.98 -17.03
CA ILE A 27 5.44 1.85 -17.57
C ILE A 27 4.71 2.56 -16.43
N GLU A 28 4.02 3.65 -16.74
CA GLU A 28 3.25 4.38 -15.74
C GLU A 28 2.14 3.48 -15.20
N PRO A 29 2.09 3.25 -13.87
CA PRO A 29 1.05 2.39 -13.30
C PRO A 29 -0.34 2.95 -13.49
N THR A 30 -1.26 2.09 -13.94
CA THR A 30 -2.68 2.41 -14.06
C THR A 30 -3.47 1.51 -13.10
N ASP A 31 -4.75 1.83 -12.91
CA ASP A 31 -5.62 1.03 -12.04
C ASP A 31 -5.82 -0.39 -12.53
N THR A 32 -5.49 -0.68 -13.79
CA THR A 32 -5.67 -1.98 -14.41
C THR A 32 -4.37 -2.72 -14.71
N LEU A 33 -3.21 -2.09 -14.49
CA LEU A 33 -1.93 -2.74 -14.74
C LEU A 33 -1.72 -3.89 -13.74
N THR A 34 -1.51 -5.10 -14.26
CA THR A 34 -1.31 -6.29 -13.44
C THR A 34 0.15 -6.74 -13.48
N PHE A 35 0.51 -7.63 -12.54
CA PHE A 35 1.79 -8.32 -12.53
C PHE A 35 1.58 -9.83 -12.40
N THR A 36 2.53 -10.62 -12.90
CA THR A 36 2.50 -12.08 -12.79
C THR A 36 3.80 -12.66 -12.26
N GLN A 37 4.92 -11.92 -12.30
CA GLN A 37 6.24 -12.40 -11.91
C GLN A 37 6.75 -11.75 -10.63
N TYR A 38 6.52 -10.45 -10.46
CA TYR A 38 6.99 -9.67 -9.33
C TYR A 38 5.81 -8.94 -8.73
N GLY A 39 5.99 -8.43 -7.52
CA GLY A 39 4.97 -7.62 -6.87
C GLY A 39 4.46 -8.24 -5.58
N ILE A 40 3.74 -7.43 -4.83
CA ILE A 40 3.22 -7.78 -3.51
C ILE A 40 1.80 -8.31 -3.67
N THR A 41 1.57 -9.53 -3.18
CA THR A 41 0.26 -10.20 -3.28
C THR A 41 -0.59 -10.01 -2.04
N ASP A 42 0.03 -9.89 -0.87
CA ASP A 42 -0.70 -9.83 0.39
C ASP A 42 -0.08 -8.78 1.30
N PHE A 43 -0.91 -7.91 1.84
CA PHE A 43 -0.45 -6.88 2.77
C PHE A 43 -1.61 -6.32 3.59
N THR A 44 -1.26 -5.65 4.69
CA THR A 44 -2.22 -4.88 5.48
C THR A 44 -1.81 -3.41 5.52
N VAL A 45 -2.81 -2.54 5.60
CA VAL A 45 -2.62 -1.11 5.82
C VAL A 45 -2.97 -0.84 7.28
N GLN A 46 -2.05 -0.24 8.01
CA GLN A 46 -2.23 0.04 9.43
C GLN A 46 -1.99 1.52 9.73
N GLY A 47 -2.79 2.06 10.65
CA GLY A 47 -2.64 3.43 11.14
C GLY A 47 -2.36 3.45 12.63
N TRP A 48 -1.57 4.42 13.07
CA TRP A 48 -1.22 4.60 14.48
C TRP A 48 -2.28 5.43 15.19
N ASN A 49 -2.84 4.94 16.29
CA ASN A 49 -3.89 5.64 17.02
C ASN A 49 -3.38 6.38 18.27
N GLY A 50 -2.05 6.46 18.45
CA GLY A 50 -1.43 7.05 19.62
C GLY A 50 -0.96 6.01 20.64
N SER A 51 -1.43 4.76 20.53
CA SER A 51 -1.09 3.68 21.47
C SER A 51 -0.78 2.38 20.76
N ALA A 52 -1.40 2.11 19.61
CA ALA A 52 -1.25 0.85 18.89
C ALA A 52 -1.48 1.04 17.41
N TRP A 53 -1.01 0.08 16.62
CA TRP A 53 -1.29 0.02 15.19
C TRP A 53 -2.66 -0.64 14.98
N ILE A 54 -3.53 0.06 14.23
CA ILE A 54 -4.87 -0.42 13.91
C ILE A 54 -4.89 -0.83 12.45
N THR A 55 -5.36 -2.05 12.15
CA THR A 55 -5.50 -2.51 10.78
C THR A 55 -6.69 -1.80 10.13
N LEU A 56 -6.41 -1.03 9.09
CA LEU A 56 -7.42 -0.27 8.34
C LEU A 56 -7.94 -1.06 7.15
N GLY A 57 -7.10 -1.89 6.54
CA GLY A 57 -7.49 -2.73 5.42
C GLY A 57 -6.55 -3.90 5.24
N THR A 58 -7.06 -4.99 4.65
CA THR A 58 -6.30 -6.20 4.37
C THR A 58 -6.49 -6.56 2.90
N VAL A 59 -5.40 -6.85 2.20
CA VAL A 59 -5.42 -7.27 0.80
C VAL A 59 -4.81 -8.65 0.69
N SER A 60 -5.52 -9.55 -0.01
CA SER A 60 -5.05 -10.91 -0.31
C SER A 60 -5.19 -11.18 -1.80
N GLY A 61 -4.25 -11.91 -2.37
CA GLY A 61 -4.30 -12.28 -3.78
C GLY A 61 -4.26 -11.10 -4.73
N ASN A 62 -3.52 -10.04 -4.36
CA ASN A 62 -3.37 -8.86 -5.20
C ASN A 62 -2.56 -9.18 -6.45
N ASN A 63 -3.01 -8.66 -7.59
CA ASN A 63 -2.26 -8.74 -8.85
C ASN A 63 -2.12 -7.37 -9.53
N LEU A 64 -2.47 -6.30 -8.83
CA LEU A 64 -2.41 -4.94 -9.38
C LEU A 64 -1.13 -4.25 -8.92
N VAL A 65 -0.43 -3.62 -9.86
CA VAL A 65 0.76 -2.81 -9.57
C VAL A 65 0.37 -1.60 -8.74
N LYS A 66 -0.77 -0.98 -9.08
CA LYS A 66 -1.35 0.14 -8.34
C LYS A 66 -2.60 -0.36 -7.61
N ARG A 67 -2.50 -0.57 -6.31
CA ARG A 67 -3.63 -1.07 -5.52
C ARG A 67 -4.15 0.00 -4.59
N THR A 68 -5.43 0.34 -4.73
CA THR A 68 -6.12 1.27 -3.83
C THR A 68 -6.83 0.49 -2.74
N VAL A 69 -6.61 0.90 -1.49
CA VAL A 69 -7.27 0.33 -0.32
C VAL A 69 -8.10 1.42 0.33
N SER A 70 -9.41 1.27 0.34
CA SER A 70 -10.34 2.23 0.92
C SER A 70 -10.84 1.73 2.28
N PHE A 71 -11.04 2.65 3.21
CA PHE A 71 -11.49 2.32 4.57
C PHE A 71 -12.26 3.51 5.16
N THR A 72 -12.90 3.30 6.31
CA THR A 72 -13.54 4.37 7.06
C THR A 72 -12.50 5.41 7.45
N ALA A 73 -12.81 6.70 7.27
CA ALA A 73 -11.89 7.80 7.55
C ALA A 73 -11.23 7.63 8.92
N PHE A 74 -9.91 7.78 8.95
CA PHE A 74 -9.09 7.55 10.13
C PHE A 74 -8.08 8.69 10.27
N THR A 75 -8.01 9.29 11.45
CA THR A 75 -7.07 10.38 11.73
C THR A 75 -5.82 9.83 12.37
N THR A 76 -4.67 10.08 11.75
CA THR A 76 -3.39 9.56 12.23
C THR A 76 -2.25 10.45 11.76
N ASP A 77 -1.11 10.36 12.43
CA ASP A 77 0.14 10.98 11.98
C ASP A 77 1.12 9.96 11.40
N GLN A 78 0.78 8.66 11.41
CA GLN A 78 1.65 7.60 10.89
C GLN A 78 0.81 6.48 10.28
N ILE A 79 1.25 5.97 9.12
CA ILE A 79 0.71 4.74 8.55
C ILE A 79 1.86 3.80 8.21
N ARG A 80 1.57 2.51 8.12
CA ARG A 80 2.53 1.52 7.64
C ARG A 80 1.84 0.46 6.79
N ILE A 81 2.63 -0.09 5.87
CA ILE A 81 2.22 -1.25 5.08
C ILE A 81 2.99 -2.45 5.59
N ASN A 82 2.27 -3.46 6.05
CA ASN A 82 2.85 -4.70 6.52
C ASN A 82 2.67 -5.76 5.44
N VAL A 83 3.76 -6.12 4.75
CA VAL A 83 3.72 -7.08 3.66
C VAL A 83 3.77 -8.49 4.22
N THR A 84 2.79 -9.32 3.86
CA THR A 84 2.70 -10.70 4.31
C THR A 84 2.94 -11.70 3.18
N GLY A 85 2.90 -11.27 1.91
CA GLY A 85 3.21 -12.12 0.78
C GLY A 85 3.66 -11.33 -0.43
N ALA A 86 4.65 -11.86 -1.15
CA ALA A 86 5.17 -11.25 -2.38
C ALA A 86 5.73 -12.33 -3.29
N LEU A 87 5.65 -12.11 -4.60
CA LEU A 87 6.20 -13.03 -5.59
C LEU A 87 7.74 -12.95 -5.58
N TYR A 88 8.38 -14.09 -5.76
CA TYR A 88 9.85 -14.22 -5.75
C TYR A 88 10.51 -13.70 -4.46
N GLY A 89 9.75 -13.62 -3.37
CA GLY A 89 10.30 -13.12 -2.11
C GLY A 89 10.76 -11.66 -2.17
N LEU A 90 10.16 -10.84 -3.05
CA LEU A 90 10.52 -9.43 -3.24
C LEU A 90 9.43 -8.51 -2.68
N PRO A 91 9.37 -8.31 -1.35
CA PRO A 91 8.33 -7.48 -0.73
C PRO A 91 8.69 -5.99 -0.87
N ARG A 92 8.85 -5.53 -2.10
CA ARG A 92 9.29 -4.16 -2.37
C ARG A 92 8.11 -3.28 -2.75
N ILE A 93 7.92 -2.22 -1.96
CA ILE A 93 6.97 -1.17 -2.26
C ILE A 93 7.72 -0.06 -2.98
N VAL A 94 7.21 0.34 -4.16
CA VAL A 94 7.80 1.40 -4.97
C VAL A 94 7.36 2.76 -4.47
N GLU A 95 6.08 2.90 -4.13
CA GLU A 95 5.50 4.17 -3.68
C GLU A 95 4.24 3.91 -2.87
N ILE A 96 3.93 4.82 -1.95
CA ILE A 96 2.67 4.82 -1.21
C ILE A 96 2.10 6.24 -1.26
N GLU A 97 0.80 6.33 -1.51
CA GLU A 97 0.05 7.59 -1.43
C GLU A 97 -1.07 7.43 -0.41
N ALA A 98 -1.28 8.45 0.42
CA ALA A 98 -2.40 8.49 1.37
C ALA A 98 -3.29 9.66 1.00
N TRP A 99 -4.60 9.41 0.91
CA TRP A 99 -5.58 10.38 0.49
C TRP A 99 -6.71 10.49 1.50
N GLY A 100 -7.29 11.68 1.60
CA GLY A 100 -8.44 11.93 2.44
C GLY A 100 -9.32 13.04 1.87
N ASN A 101 -10.41 13.29 2.53
CA ASN A 101 -11.33 14.36 2.15
C ASN A 101 -10.93 15.68 2.81
#